data_b93416a4b7bba2fc6ad2eb5345504270
#
_entry.id   b93416a4b7bba2fc6ad2eb5345504270
#
_cell.length_a   1.000
_cell.length_b   1.000
_cell.length_c   1.000
_cell.angle_alpha   90.00
_cell.angle_beta   90.00
_cell.angle_gamma   90.00
#
_symmetry.space_group_name_H-M   'P 1'
#
loop_
_entity.id
_entity.type
_entity.pdbx_description
1 polymer ?
#
loop_
_entity_poly.entity_id
_entity_poly.type
_entity_poly.pdbx_seq_one_letter_code
_entity_poly.pdbx_strand_id
1 'polypeptide(L)'
;MNSSLFSRRLALQSTIIGCSQLLFSEQSHAGGQLEEPLIDSIRTALSSAIANHAPPIPEFKDTENRLQHLRWLTTMSDRLRTKKVEPQIRKEFLQTVWYESRRAGLDTALVLGLIQVESNFRKFAVSVVGARGYMQVMPFWTRVIGDGDASKLFHMQANLRFGCVILRHYLDREKGDLFMGLGRYNGSRGKAPYPDAVLAAKRHWELNG
;
A
#
# COMPACT_ATOMS: atom_id res chain seq x y z
N MET A 1 62.41 -19.76 57.21
CA MET A 1 62.88 -20.55 56.04
C MET A 1 61.70 -20.81 55.19
N ASN A 2 61.75 -20.33 53.99
CA ASN A 2 60.68 -20.00 53.05
C ASN A 2 59.98 -21.19 52.42
N SER A 3 58.64 -21.12 52.32
CA SER A 3 57.90 -21.88 51.35
C SER A 3 56.83 -21.01 50.76
N SER A 4 57.03 -20.67 49.52
CA SER A 4 56.15 -19.87 48.68
C SER A 4 54.98 -20.71 48.17
N LEU A 5 53.78 -20.25 48.45
CA LEU A 5 52.54 -20.82 47.90
C LEU A 5 52.20 -20.15 46.56
N PHE A 6 52.28 -20.90 45.47
CA PHE A 6 51.80 -20.55 44.15
C PHE A 6 50.27 -20.67 44.07
N SER A 7 49.61 -19.57 44.03
CA SER A 7 48.17 -19.52 43.77
C SER A 7 47.91 -19.51 42.26
N ARG A 8 47.38 -20.61 41.72
CA ARG A 8 46.91 -20.71 40.35
C ARG A 8 45.52 -20.07 40.23
N ARG A 9 45.45 -18.87 39.64
CA ARG A 9 44.18 -18.29 39.21
C ARG A 9 43.80 -18.87 37.85
N LEU A 10 42.75 -19.69 37.81
CA LEU A 10 42.08 -20.10 36.59
C LEU A 10 41.33 -18.89 36.05
N ALA A 11 41.75 -18.39 34.90
CA ALA A 11 41.00 -17.41 34.14
C ALA A 11 39.96 -18.16 33.27
N LEU A 12 38.70 -18.07 33.68
CA LEU A 12 37.58 -18.46 32.80
C LEU A 12 37.40 -17.37 31.72
N GLN A 13 37.83 -17.67 30.53
CA GLN A 13 37.48 -16.86 29.35
C GLN A 13 36.08 -17.24 28.93
N SER A 14 35.11 -16.41 29.28
CA SER A 14 33.74 -16.49 28.74
C SER A 14 33.74 -15.91 27.33
N THR A 15 33.75 -16.77 26.33
CA THR A 15 33.53 -16.39 24.92
C THR A 15 32.07 -16.02 24.74
N ILE A 16 31.76 -14.73 24.76
CA ILE A 16 30.44 -14.22 24.35
C ILE A 16 30.42 -14.26 22.81
N ILE A 17 29.77 -15.28 22.27
CA ILE A 17 29.40 -15.32 20.86
C ILE A 17 28.24 -14.31 20.69
N GLY A 18 28.59 -13.09 20.32
CA GLY A 18 27.64 -12.07 19.92
C GLY A 18 27.01 -12.48 18.60
N CYS A 19 25.80 -13.08 18.67
CA CYS A 19 24.97 -13.29 17.52
C CYS A 19 24.42 -11.93 17.08
N SER A 20 25.20 -11.21 16.24
CA SER A 20 24.73 -10.03 15.55
C SER A 20 23.72 -10.49 14.51
N GLN A 21 22.45 -10.55 14.90
CA GLN A 21 21.36 -10.59 13.92
C GLN A 21 21.39 -9.25 13.18
N LEU A 22 22.03 -9.26 12.03
CA LEU A 22 21.85 -8.25 11.00
C LEU A 22 20.38 -8.33 10.58
N LEU A 23 19.54 -7.53 11.23
CA LEU A 23 18.23 -7.19 10.72
C LEU A 23 18.46 -6.44 9.42
N PHE A 24 18.56 -7.17 8.31
CA PHE A 24 18.34 -6.61 6.99
C PHE A 24 16.89 -6.14 6.98
N SER A 25 16.69 -4.89 7.38
CA SER A 25 15.50 -4.15 7.00
C SER A 25 15.53 -4.09 5.48
N GLU A 26 14.90 -5.06 4.82
CA GLU A 26 14.55 -4.91 3.42
C GLU A 26 13.67 -3.68 3.32
N GLN A 27 14.28 -2.56 2.97
CA GLN A 27 13.56 -1.35 2.61
C GLN A 27 12.75 -1.70 1.38
N SER A 28 11.47 -2.00 1.59
CA SER A 28 10.50 -2.02 0.52
C SER A 28 10.62 -0.66 -0.20
N HIS A 29 11.16 -0.67 -1.40
CA HIS A 29 11.27 0.51 -2.24
C HIS A 29 9.87 0.81 -2.77
N ALA A 30 9.02 1.41 -1.92
CA ALA A 30 7.73 1.88 -2.32
C ALA A 30 7.88 2.99 -3.36
N GLY A 31 7.08 2.94 -4.44
CA GLY A 31 6.95 4.03 -5.40
C GLY A 31 7.99 4.08 -6.52
N GLY A 32 8.47 2.93 -7.01
CA GLY A 32 9.36 2.86 -8.18
C GLY A 32 8.65 2.93 -9.53
N GLN A 33 7.44 3.50 -9.62
CA GLN A 33 6.69 3.64 -10.87
C GLN A 33 7.53 4.37 -11.92
N LEU A 34 7.62 3.78 -13.12
CA LEU A 34 8.35 4.38 -14.24
C LEU A 34 7.40 5.23 -15.08
N GLU A 35 7.88 6.40 -15.53
CA GLU A 35 7.17 7.23 -16.50
C GLU A 35 7.32 6.57 -17.87
N GLU A 36 6.23 6.02 -18.40
CA GLU A 36 6.18 5.41 -19.73
C GLU A 36 5.26 6.23 -20.64
N PRO A 37 5.60 6.39 -21.92
CA PRO A 37 4.71 7.05 -22.87
C PRO A 37 3.35 6.35 -22.96
N LEU A 38 2.26 7.11 -22.78
CA LEU A 38 0.90 6.62 -22.95
C LEU A 38 0.39 6.98 -24.34
N ILE A 39 -0.35 6.05 -24.95
CA ILE A 39 -1.13 6.34 -26.17
C ILE A 39 -2.23 7.33 -25.79
N ASP A 40 -2.55 8.28 -26.65
CA ASP A 40 -3.49 9.37 -26.37
C ASP A 40 -4.88 8.89 -25.93
N SER A 41 -5.39 7.78 -26.51
CA SER A 41 -6.65 7.17 -26.10
C SER A 41 -6.63 6.67 -24.65
N ILE A 42 -5.52 6.03 -24.24
CA ILE A 42 -5.32 5.57 -22.86
C ILE A 42 -5.20 6.77 -21.92
N ARG A 43 -4.42 7.78 -22.30
CA ARG A 43 -4.29 9.01 -21.51
C ARG A 43 -5.65 9.68 -21.30
N THR A 44 -6.45 9.82 -22.35
CA THR A 44 -7.79 10.41 -22.27
C THR A 44 -8.70 9.62 -21.34
N ALA A 45 -8.72 8.29 -21.45
CA ALA A 45 -9.52 7.42 -20.58
C ALA A 45 -9.10 7.55 -19.10
N LEU A 46 -7.79 7.53 -18.81
CA LEU A 46 -7.28 7.70 -17.45
C LEU A 46 -7.58 9.10 -16.91
N SER A 47 -7.41 10.15 -17.71
CA SER A 47 -7.73 11.54 -17.29
C SER A 47 -9.22 11.70 -16.98
N SER A 48 -10.11 11.12 -17.79
CA SER A 48 -11.55 11.11 -17.49
C SER A 48 -11.86 10.39 -16.18
N ALA A 49 -11.18 9.28 -15.91
CA ALA A 49 -11.33 8.54 -14.66
C ALA A 49 -10.86 9.35 -13.43
N ILE A 50 -9.85 10.21 -13.60
CA ILE A 50 -9.36 11.09 -12.52
C ILE A 50 -10.28 12.31 -12.32
N ALA A 51 -10.81 12.89 -13.38
CA ALA A 51 -11.61 14.13 -13.34
C ALA A 51 -12.94 14.00 -12.60
N ASN A 52 -13.53 12.81 -12.54
CA ASN A 52 -14.78 12.56 -11.85
C ASN A 52 -14.68 12.79 -10.34
N HIS A 53 -15.55 13.67 -9.81
CA HIS A 53 -15.50 14.15 -8.41
C HIS A 53 -16.15 13.21 -7.41
N ALA A 54 -16.09 13.64 -6.15
CA ALA A 54 -16.48 13.05 -4.86
C ALA A 54 -17.23 11.71 -4.87
N PRO A 55 -16.88 10.77 -3.96
CA PRO A 55 -17.65 9.55 -3.82
C PRO A 55 -19.10 9.92 -3.47
N PRO A 56 -20.09 9.46 -4.25
CA PRO A 56 -21.47 9.58 -3.85
C PRO A 56 -21.70 8.78 -2.56
N ILE A 57 -22.77 9.12 -1.84
CA ILE A 57 -23.27 8.26 -0.79
C ILE A 57 -23.53 6.88 -1.42
N PRO A 58 -22.98 5.77 -0.85
CA PRO A 58 -23.18 4.46 -1.45
C PRO A 58 -24.67 4.11 -1.57
N GLU A 59 -25.12 3.93 -2.80
CA GLU A 59 -26.44 3.40 -3.08
C GLU A 59 -26.35 1.88 -3.17
N PHE A 60 -27.26 1.19 -2.49
CA PHE A 60 -27.31 -0.26 -2.46
C PHE A 60 -28.58 -0.74 -3.17
N LYS A 61 -28.42 -1.76 -4.02
CA LYS A 61 -29.52 -2.34 -4.79
C LYS A 61 -30.62 -2.94 -3.89
N ASP A 62 -30.21 -3.46 -2.74
CA ASP A 62 -31.08 -4.14 -1.78
C ASP A 62 -30.49 -4.10 -0.36
N THR A 63 -31.29 -4.60 0.59
CA THR A 63 -30.91 -4.63 2.02
C THR A 63 -29.74 -5.57 2.28
N GLU A 64 -29.60 -6.68 1.55
CA GLU A 64 -28.50 -7.63 1.73
C GLU A 64 -27.16 -7.00 1.35
N ASN A 65 -27.06 -6.34 0.20
CA ASN A 65 -25.87 -5.60 -0.20
C ASN A 65 -25.48 -4.52 0.81
N ARG A 66 -26.48 -3.84 1.38
CA ARG A 66 -26.24 -2.86 2.44
C ARG A 66 -25.67 -3.50 3.70
N LEU A 67 -26.24 -4.63 4.14
CA LEU A 67 -25.76 -5.35 5.32
C LEU A 67 -24.35 -5.91 5.11
N GLN A 68 -24.05 -6.45 3.95
CA GLN A 68 -22.70 -6.92 3.59
C GLN A 68 -21.69 -5.78 3.65
N HIS A 69 -22.03 -4.61 3.10
CA HIS A 69 -21.16 -3.43 3.19
C HIS A 69 -20.95 -2.98 4.64
N LEU A 70 -21.99 -2.98 5.48
CA LEU A 70 -21.86 -2.60 6.88
C LEU A 70 -21.01 -3.61 7.67
N ARG A 71 -21.17 -4.90 7.44
CA ARG A 71 -20.30 -5.94 8.03
C ARG A 71 -18.85 -5.74 7.61
N TRP A 72 -18.61 -5.52 6.32
CA TRP A 72 -17.27 -5.22 5.80
C TRP A 72 -16.68 -3.98 6.47
N LEU A 73 -17.43 -2.87 6.52
CA LEU A 73 -16.97 -1.61 7.10
C LEU A 73 -16.61 -1.76 8.58
N THR A 74 -17.43 -2.48 9.36
CA THR A 74 -17.18 -2.75 10.78
C THR A 74 -15.91 -3.58 10.95
N THR A 75 -15.80 -4.72 10.24
CA THR A 75 -14.62 -5.60 10.32
C THR A 75 -13.34 -4.87 9.94
N MET A 76 -13.35 -4.12 8.83
CA MET A 76 -12.16 -3.37 8.38
C MET A 76 -11.83 -2.22 9.33
N SER A 77 -12.84 -1.58 9.91
CA SER A 77 -12.64 -0.54 10.93
C SER A 77 -11.93 -1.09 12.17
N ASP A 78 -12.29 -2.27 12.63
CA ASP A 78 -11.64 -2.91 13.77
C ASP A 78 -10.18 -3.29 13.45
N ARG A 79 -9.93 -3.86 12.28
CA ARG A 79 -8.57 -4.20 11.81
C ARG A 79 -7.66 -2.96 11.68
N LEU A 80 -8.24 -1.81 11.30
CA LEU A 80 -7.52 -0.54 11.13
C LEU A 80 -7.37 0.29 12.41
N ARG A 81 -7.96 -0.11 13.53
CA ARG A 81 -8.05 0.69 14.74
C ARG A 81 -6.70 1.18 15.26
N THR A 82 -5.66 0.37 15.18
CA THR A 82 -4.30 0.73 15.61
C THR A 82 -3.55 1.63 14.63
N LYS A 83 -3.96 1.64 13.35
CA LYS A 83 -3.32 2.43 12.29
C LYS A 83 -4.00 3.78 12.09
N LYS A 84 -5.31 3.84 12.32
CA LYS A 84 -6.15 5.04 12.23
C LYS A 84 -7.03 5.11 13.48
N VAL A 85 -6.53 5.80 14.48
CA VAL A 85 -7.16 5.86 15.82
C VAL A 85 -8.52 6.55 15.76
N GLU A 86 -8.62 7.69 15.06
CA GLU A 86 -9.84 8.48 14.92
C GLU A 86 -10.94 7.72 14.17
N PRO A 87 -12.09 7.39 14.80
CA PRO A 87 -13.15 6.59 14.18
C PRO A 87 -13.74 7.23 12.92
N GLN A 88 -13.94 8.54 12.93
CA GLN A 88 -14.51 9.25 11.79
C GLN A 88 -13.56 9.24 10.58
N ILE A 89 -12.29 9.51 10.78
CA ILE A 89 -11.26 9.46 9.73
C ILE A 89 -11.13 8.04 9.18
N ARG A 90 -11.21 7.03 10.05
CA ARG A 90 -11.15 5.62 9.66
C ARG A 90 -12.35 5.22 8.80
N LYS A 91 -13.55 5.64 9.17
CA LYS A 91 -14.77 5.42 8.40
C LYS A 91 -14.68 6.07 7.03
N GLU A 92 -14.33 7.35 6.96
CA GLU A 92 -14.18 8.09 5.72
C GLU A 92 -13.14 7.44 4.79
N PHE A 93 -12.00 7.04 5.35
CA PHE A 93 -10.95 6.35 4.62
C PHE A 93 -11.45 5.03 4.01
N LEU A 94 -12.12 4.19 4.79
CA LEU A 94 -12.63 2.91 4.32
C LEU A 94 -13.73 3.07 3.26
N GLN A 95 -14.63 4.03 3.44
CA GLN A 95 -15.66 4.34 2.45
C GLN A 95 -15.03 4.82 1.13
N THR A 96 -13.98 5.64 1.20
CA THR A 96 -13.26 6.12 0.02
C THR A 96 -12.50 4.96 -0.66
N VAL A 97 -11.81 4.11 0.09
CA VAL A 97 -11.14 2.91 -0.46
C VAL A 97 -12.16 2.00 -1.15
N TRP A 98 -13.27 1.70 -0.48
CA TRP A 98 -14.33 0.85 -1.04
C TRP A 98 -14.87 1.43 -2.36
N TYR A 99 -15.14 2.73 -2.39
CA TYR A 99 -15.65 3.41 -3.57
C TYR A 99 -14.63 3.39 -4.73
N GLU A 100 -13.41 3.86 -4.49
CA GLU A 100 -12.40 4.00 -5.56
C GLU A 100 -11.93 2.62 -6.08
N SER A 101 -11.82 1.61 -5.23
CA SER A 101 -11.48 0.25 -5.66
C SER A 101 -12.56 -0.33 -6.57
N ARG A 102 -13.83 -0.25 -6.17
CA ARG A 102 -14.95 -0.79 -6.98
C ARG A 102 -15.14 -0.03 -8.28
N ARG A 103 -15.01 1.29 -8.23
CA ARG A 103 -15.05 2.14 -9.43
C ARG A 103 -13.99 1.76 -10.45
N ALA A 104 -12.79 1.40 -9.98
CA ALA A 104 -11.70 0.94 -10.84
C ALA A 104 -11.78 -0.57 -11.17
N GLY A 105 -12.83 -1.28 -10.75
CA GLY A 105 -12.95 -2.73 -10.95
C GLY A 105 -11.88 -3.55 -10.23
N LEU A 106 -11.43 -3.07 -9.04
CA LEU A 106 -10.42 -3.72 -8.22
C LEU A 106 -11.04 -4.40 -7.01
N ASP A 107 -10.41 -5.47 -6.55
CA ASP A 107 -10.68 -6.06 -5.25
C ASP A 107 -10.27 -5.10 -4.13
N THR A 108 -11.21 -4.78 -3.23
CA THR A 108 -10.96 -3.84 -2.14
C THR A 108 -9.90 -4.37 -1.16
N ALA A 109 -9.83 -5.69 -0.93
CA ALA A 109 -8.79 -6.30 -0.10
C ALA A 109 -7.40 -6.15 -0.74
N LEU A 110 -7.31 -6.25 -2.07
CA LEU A 110 -6.07 -5.99 -2.82
C LEU A 110 -5.60 -4.54 -2.62
N VAL A 111 -6.51 -3.57 -2.72
CA VAL A 111 -6.18 -2.15 -2.54
C VAL A 111 -5.72 -1.87 -1.10
N LEU A 112 -6.40 -2.43 -0.09
CA LEU A 112 -5.99 -2.32 1.31
C LEU A 112 -4.61 -2.95 1.56
N GLY A 113 -4.35 -4.12 0.98
CA GLY A 113 -3.05 -4.80 1.05
C GLY A 113 -1.94 -3.97 0.43
N LEU A 114 -2.19 -3.37 -0.73
CA LEU A 114 -1.25 -2.48 -1.39
C LEU A 114 -0.97 -1.24 -0.52
N ILE A 115 -1.99 -0.57 0.01
CA ILE A 115 -1.83 0.59 0.91
C ILE A 115 -1.00 0.23 2.15
N GLN A 116 -1.20 -0.97 2.69
CA GLN A 116 -0.41 -1.45 3.83
C GLN A 116 1.08 -1.53 3.48
N VAL A 117 1.42 -2.09 2.33
CA VAL A 117 2.82 -2.24 1.88
C VAL A 117 3.42 -0.88 1.53
N GLU A 118 2.68 -0.02 0.82
CA GLU A 118 3.18 1.26 0.33
C GLU A 118 3.42 2.28 1.44
N SER A 119 2.49 2.44 2.34
CA SER A 119 2.54 3.54 3.32
C SER A 119 2.27 3.12 4.76
N ASN A 120 1.88 1.86 4.99
CA ASN A 120 1.31 1.43 6.26
C ASN A 120 0.18 2.39 6.73
N PHE A 121 -0.69 2.78 5.80
CA PHE A 121 -1.83 3.69 6.01
C PHE A 121 -1.47 5.13 6.41
N ARG A 122 -0.26 5.59 6.14
CA ARG A 122 0.19 6.97 6.45
C ARG A 122 -0.20 7.91 5.32
N LYS A 123 -1.01 8.94 5.65
CA LYS A 123 -1.51 9.94 4.69
C LYS A 123 -0.39 10.76 4.04
N PHE A 124 0.62 11.12 4.80
CA PHE A 124 1.71 12.01 4.39
C PHE A 124 3.02 11.24 4.15
N ALA A 125 2.93 9.96 3.78
CA ALA A 125 4.11 9.19 3.42
C ALA A 125 4.77 9.77 2.17
N VAL A 126 6.10 9.88 2.21
CA VAL A 126 6.95 10.26 1.07
C VAL A 126 8.11 9.29 1.00
N SER A 127 8.33 8.67 -0.16
CA SER A 127 9.47 7.78 -0.37
C SER A 127 10.72 8.57 -0.77
N VAL A 128 11.88 7.91 -0.75
CA VAL A 128 13.16 8.51 -1.19
C VAL A 128 13.14 8.94 -2.65
N VAL A 129 12.29 8.34 -3.48
CA VAL A 129 12.10 8.69 -4.89
C VAL A 129 10.95 9.68 -5.11
N GLY A 130 10.33 10.18 -4.03
CA GLY A 130 9.31 11.21 -4.08
C GLY A 130 7.87 10.71 -4.28
N ALA A 131 7.60 9.40 -4.21
CA ALA A 131 6.24 8.87 -4.23
C ALA A 131 5.46 9.35 -3.00
N ARG A 132 4.14 9.61 -3.13
CA ARG A 132 3.35 10.34 -2.14
C ARG A 132 2.09 9.63 -1.72
N GLY A 133 1.76 9.77 -0.44
CA GLY A 133 0.47 9.44 0.17
C GLY A 133 0.23 7.95 0.36
N TYR A 134 -1.03 7.59 0.55
CA TYR A 134 -1.46 6.24 0.91
C TYR A 134 -0.99 5.16 -0.05
N MET A 135 -1.12 5.41 -1.36
CA MET A 135 -0.78 4.46 -2.42
C MET A 135 0.56 4.77 -3.09
N GLN A 136 1.37 5.67 -2.51
CA GLN A 136 2.71 6.05 -3.00
C GLN A 136 2.72 6.35 -4.51
N VAL A 137 1.84 7.26 -4.91
CA VAL A 137 1.72 7.70 -6.30
C VAL A 137 2.88 8.63 -6.65
N MET A 138 3.53 8.38 -7.81
CA MET A 138 4.60 9.24 -8.31
C MET A 138 4.03 10.56 -8.84
N PRO A 139 4.68 11.72 -8.54
CA PRO A 139 4.20 13.05 -8.94
C PRO A 139 4.01 13.23 -10.45
N PHE A 140 4.77 12.54 -11.30
CA PHE A 140 4.61 12.66 -12.75
C PHE A 140 3.20 12.29 -13.23
N TRP A 141 2.51 11.37 -12.54
CA TRP A 141 1.15 10.99 -12.89
C TRP A 141 0.17 12.16 -12.86
N THR A 142 0.38 13.15 -11.96
CA THR A 142 -0.49 14.33 -11.95
C THR A 142 -0.35 15.17 -13.22
N ARG A 143 0.83 15.18 -13.86
CA ARG A 143 1.04 15.85 -15.14
C ARG A 143 0.51 15.03 -16.32
N VAL A 144 0.62 13.70 -16.24
CA VAL A 144 0.26 12.81 -17.36
C VAL A 144 -1.25 12.65 -17.51
N ILE A 145 -1.97 12.49 -16.37
CA ILE A 145 -3.41 12.17 -16.37
C ILE A 145 -4.25 13.06 -15.45
N GLY A 146 -3.66 14.07 -14.79
CA GLY A 146 -4.32 15.01 -13.91
C GLY A 146 -4.14 16.47 -14.35
N ASP A 147 -4.18 17.37 -13.40
CA ASP A 147 -4.04 18.82 -13.59
C ASP A 147 -2.62 19.35 -13.29
N GLY A 148 -1.66 18.46 -13.02
CA GLY A 148 -0.27 18.81 -12.74
C GLY A 148 0.03 19.11 -11.26
N ASP A 149 -0.99 19.28 -10.42
CA ASP A 149 -0.78 19.61 -9.00
C ASP A 149 -0.44 18.37 -8.16
N ALA A 150 0.85 18.15 -7.95
CA ALA A 150 1.34 17.03 -7.16
C ALA A 150 1.06 17.16 -5.64
N SER A 151 0.63 18.34 -5.15
CA SER A 151 0.23 18.49 -3.74
C SER A 151 -1.06 17.74 -3.44
N LYS A 152 -1.92 17.57 -4.44
CA LYS A 152 -3.18 16.82 -4.35
C LYS A 152 -2.98 15.35 -4.00
N LEU A 153 -1.79 14.78 -4.22
CA LEU A 153 -1.47 13.42 -3.81
C LEU A 153 -1.42 13.22 -2.28
N PHE A 154 -1.48 14.30 -1.50
CA PHE A 154 -1.70 14.23 -0.04
C PHE A 154 -3.17 14.34 0.36
N HIS A 155 -4.08 14.61 -0.57
CA HIS A 155 -5.50 14.52 -0.33
C HIS A 155 -5.94 13.06 -0.48
N MET A 156 -6.62 12.54 0.55
CA MET A 156 -6.98 11.13 0.65
C MET A 156 -7.69 10.63 -0.60
N GLN A 157 -8.75 11.31 -1.01
CA GLN A 157 -9.55 10.88 -2.15
C GLN A 157 -8.77 10.94 -3.46
N ALA A 158 -8.01 12.01 -3.70
CA ALA A 158 -7.21 12.14 -4.91
C ALA A 158 -6.15 11.03 -4.98
N ASN A 159 -5.44 10.78 -3.87
CA ASN A 159 -4.42 9.74 -3.82
C ASN A 159 -4.98 8.34 -4.10
N LEU A 160 -6.08 7.98 -3.44
CA LEU A 160 -6.73 6.68 -3.63
C LEU A 160 -7.27 6.52 -5.07
N ARG A 161 -7.81 7.60 -5.65
CA ARG A 161 -8.27 7.61 -7.04
C ARG A 161 -7.13 7.39 -8.01
N PHE A 162 -6.08 8.19 -7.93
CA PHE A 162 -4.89 8.02 -8.76
C PHE A 162 -4.32 6.61 -8.64
N GLY A 163 -4.10 6.14 -7.41
CA GLY A 163 -3.54 4.82 -7.16
C GLY A 163 -4.38 3.69 -7.75
N CYS A 164 -5.71 3.72 -7.56
CA CYS A 164 -6.61 2.72 -8.12
C CYS A 164 -6.65 2.75 -9.66
N VAL A 165 -6.71 3.93 -10.27
CA VAL A 165 -6.70 4.09 -11.73
C VAL A 165 -5.39 3.58 -12.33
N ILE A 166 -4.26 3.91 -11.73
CA ILE A 166 -2.93 3.47 -12.18
C ILE A 166 -2.78 1.95 -12.01
N LEU A 167 -3.21 1.40 -10.86
CA LEU A 167 -3.17 -0.04 -10.65
C LEU A 167 -4.02 -0.78 -11.69
N ARG A 168 -5.25 -0.30 -11.95
CA ARG A 168 -6.11 -0.88 -12.99
C ARG A 168 -5.44 -0.83 -14.36
N HIS A 169 -4.86 0.30 -14.74
CA HIS A 169 -4.12 0.44 -15.99
C HIS A 169 -3.00 -0.62 -16.12
N TYR A 170 -2.21 -0.83 -15.08
CA TYR A 170 -1.13 -1.82 -15.13
C TYR A 170 -1.66 -3.26 -15.17
N LEU A 171 -2.77 -3.55 -14.46
CA LEU A 171 -3.40 -4.87 -14.53
C LEU A 171 -3.97 -5.13 -15.93
N ASP A 172 -4.60 -4.14 -16.58
CA ASP A 172 -5.10 -4.29 -17.94
C ASP A 172 -3.94 -4.53 -18.93
N ARG A 173 -2.86 -3.79 -18.78
CA ARG A 173 -1.64 -3.96 -19.58
C ARG A 173 -1.01 -5.35 -19.45
N GLU A 174 -1.11 -5.96 -18.27
CA GLU A 174 -0.65 -7.33 -18.00
C GLU A 174 -1.78 -8.37 -18.13
N LYS A 175 -2.88 -8.04 -18.81
CA LYS A 175 -4.01 -8.95 -19.09
C LYS A 175 -4.62 -9.59 -17.84
N GLY A 176 -4.61 -8.88 -16.73
CA GLY A 176 -5.13 -9.32 -15.44
C GLY A 176 -4.14 -10.09 -14.57
N ASP A 177 -2.90 -10.30 -15.02
CA ASP A 177 -1.86 -10.91 -14.20
C ASP A 177 -1.51 -10.00 -13.00
N LEU A 178 -1.93 -10.41 -11.80
CA LEU A 178 -1.72 -9.66 -10.57
C LEU A 178 -0.24 -9.52 -10.22
N PHE A 179 0.55 -10.57 -10.40
CA PHE A 179 1.97 -10.54 -10.08
C PHE A 179 2.71 -9.53 -10.94
N MET A 180 2.49 -9.59 -12.25
CA MET A 180 3.12 -8.68 -13.20
C MET A 180 2.59 -7.24 -13.06
N GLY A 181 1.27 -7.07 -12.86
CA GLY A 181 0.65 -5.76 -12.68
C GLY A 181 1.12 -5.04 -11.41
N LEU A 182 1.21 -5.75 -10.29
CA LEU A 182 1.79 -5.23 -9.05
C LEU A 182 3.28 -4.90 -9.22
N GLY A 183 4.03 -5.76 -9.90
CA GLY A 183 5.43 -5.49 -10.23
C GLY A 183 5.60 -4.21 -11.05
N ARG A 184 4.72 -3.95 -12.04
CA ARG A 184 4.73 -2.67 -12.77
C ARG A 184 4.39 -1.49 -11.87
N TYR A 185 3.37 -1.63 -11.03
CA TYR A 185 2.99 -0.58 -10.09
C TYR A 185 4.16 -0.11 -9.24
N ASN A 186 4.98 -1.03 -8.75
CA ASN A 186 6.17 -0.72 -7.94
C ASN A 186 7.44 -0.44 -8.77
N GLY A 187 7.44 -0.65 -10.09
CA GLY A 187 8.65 -0.55 -10.93
C GLY A 187 9.59 -1.78 -10.81
N SER A 188 9.08 -2.88 -10.27
CA SER A 188 9.84 -4.13 -10.07
C SER A 188 9.26 -5.30 -10.86
N ARG A 189 8.76 -5.05 -12.08
CA ARG A 189 8.12 -6.05 -12.93
C ARG A 189 8.93 -7.34 -13.02
N GLY A 190 8.26 -8.47 -12.75
CA GLY A 190 8.87 -9.80 -12.77
C GLY A 190 9.70 -10.17 -11.53
N LYS A 191 9.77 -9.28 -10.52
CA LYS A 191 10.44 -9.56 -9.23
C LYS A 191 9.41 -9.87 -8.15
N ALA A 192 9.64 -10.97 -7.41
CA ALA A 192 8.69 -11.50 -6.44
C ALA A 192 8.48 -10.66 -5.15
N PRO A 193 9.47 -10.00 -4.56
CA PRO A 193 9.33 -9.46 -3.20
C PRO A 193 8.13 -8.53 -3.01
N TYR A 194 7.89 -7.60 -3.93
CA TYR A 194 6.79 -6.65 -3.79
C TYR A 194 5.40 -7.28 -4.07
N PRO A 195 5.17 -7.96 -5.20
CA PRO A 195 3.90 -8.66 -5.41
C PRO A 195 3.54 -9.62 -4.29
N ASP A 196 4.49 -10.41 -3.81
CA ASP A 196 4.26 -11.37 -2.74
C ASP A 196 3.87 -10.67 -1.42
N ALA A 197 4.53 -9.57 -1.07
CA ALA A 197 4.19 -8.76 0.09
C ALA A 197 2.76 -8.22 0.01
N VAL A 198 2.36 -7.67 -1.15
CA VAL A 198 1.00 -7.15 -1.36
C VAL A 198 -0.04 -8.26 -1.29
N LEU A 199 0.21 -9.40 -1.93
CA LEU A 199 -0.70 -10.56 -1.91
C LEU A 199 -0.80 -11.19 -0.51
N ALA A 200 0.29 -11.21 0.24
CA ALA A 200 0.27 -11.61 1.64
C ALA A 200 -0.56 -10.65 2.50
N ALA A 201 -0.36 -9.34 2.33
CA ALA A 201 -1.14 -8.32 3.03
C ALA A 201 -2.63 -8.37 2.65
N LYS A 202 -2.96 -8.60 1.36
CA LYS A 202 -4.34 -8.76 0.88
C LYS A 202 -5.13 -9.79 1.70
N ARG A 203 -4.54 -10.96 1.99
CA ARG A 203 -5.21 -12.02 2.79
C ARG A 203 -5.69 -11.53 4.15
N HIS A 204 -4.98 -10.60 4.77
CA HIS A 204 -5.40 -9.99 6.04
C HIS A 204 -6.66 -9.13 5.89
N TRP A 205 -6.94 -8.59 4.70
CA TRP A 205 -8.07 -7.70 4.41
C TRP A 205 -9.26 -8.41 3.77
N GLU A 206 -9.16 -9.69 3.49
CA GLU A 206 -10.30 -10.49 3.02
C GLU A 206 -11.29 -10.69 4.17
N LEU A 207 -12.59 -10.61 3.87
CA LEU A 207 -13.62 -11.12 4.79
C LEU A 207 -13.53 -12.64 4.71
N ASN A 208 -13.16 -13.26 5.82
CA ASN A 208 -13.42 -14.69 5.97
C ASN A 208 -14.93 -14.84 6.08
N GLY A 209 -15.53 -15.59 5.18
CA GLY A 209 -16.96 -15.89 5.14
C GLY A 209 -17.45 -16.64 6.38
#